data_c7800a8803bc11a273ff51657f97c84e
#
_entry.id   c7800a8803bc11a273ff51657f97c84e
#
_cell.length_a   1.000
_cell.length_b   1.000
_cell.length_c   1.000
_cell.angle_alpha   90.00
_cell.angle_beta   90.00
_cell.angle_gamma   90.00
#
_symmetry.space_group_name_H-M   'P 1'
#
loop_
_entity.id
_entity.type
_entity.pdbx_description
1 polymer ?
#
loop_
_entity_poly.entity_id
_entity_poly.type
_entity_poly.pdbx_seq_one_letter_code
_entity_poly.pdbx_strand_id
1 'polypeptide(L)'
;MSKEELHEILSFIPRETAIVIDEAYASFSNKDTSYIKPLIEEFPNLLIIRTLSKFYGLPGLRLGFAFIGKNLSSFLNYSTKYLGYNRLSEEIGIAVLKANDYYQNVADLMAEDRETYMREIGALEGFKVYHSEANFILVKYPISLKSQLQNAFKAKDLIIKFMNEEDINTHMRITLGTQKQNRLVIDTIKEVVSTPS
;
A
#
# COMPACT_ATOMS: atom_id res chain seq x y z
N MET A 1 -1.28 13.17 -2.05
CA MET A 1 -0.74 14.11 -3.08
C MET A 1 -1.79 14.24 -4.17
N SER A 2 -2.21 15.45 -4.49
CA SER A 2 -3.16 15.73 -5.58
C SER A 2 -2.46 15.62 -6.95
N LYS A 3 -3.26 15.64 -8.05
CA LYS A 3 -2.70 15.66 -9.40
C LYS A 3 -1.92 16.96 -9.67
N GLU A 4 -2.40 18.06 -9.11
CA GLU A 4 -1.78 19.38 -9.23
C GLU A 4 -0.44 19.44 -8.51
N GLU A 5 -0.38 18.94 -7.27
CA GLU A 5 0.89 18.84 -6.51
C GLU A 5 1.91 17.96 -7.24
N LEU A 6 1.46 16.82 -7.79
CA LEU A 6 2.34 15.95 -8.57
C LEU A 6 2.89 16.67 -9.79
N HIS A 7 2.03 17.35 -10.56
CA HIS A 7 2.42 18.08 -11.75
C HIS A 7 3.41 19.21 -11.41
N GLU A 8 3.18 19.94 -10.32
CA GLU A 8 4.10 20.97 -9.83
C GLU A 8 5.48 20.39 -9.53
N ILE A 9 5.54 19.29 -8.75
CA ILE A 9 6.82 18.61 -8.43
C ILE A 9 7.55 18.20 -9.71
N LEU A 10 6.85 17.57 -10.65
CA LEU A 10 7.45 17.10 -11.90
C LEU A 10 7.99 18.26 -12.75
N SER A 11 7.35 19.41 -12.69
CA SER A 11 7.74 20.61 -13.44
C SER A 11 9.07 21.22 -12.95
N PHE A 12 9.45 21.02 -11.69
CA PHE A 12 10.73 21.47 -11.12
C PHE A 12 11.91 20.57 -11.48
N ILE A 13 11.66 19.35 -11.96
CA ILE A 13 12.73 18.39 -12.22
C ILE A 13 13.28 18.60 -13.65
N PRO A 14 14.61 18.72 -13.84
CA PRO A 14 15.22 18.85 -15.15
C PRO A 14 14.85 17.67 -16.09
N ARG A 15 14.66 17.96 -17.38
CA ARG A 15 14.21 16.96 -18.38
C ARG A 15 15.22 15.84 -18.66
N GLU A 16 16.48 16.05 -18.31
CA GLU A 16 17.58 15.06 -18.38
C GLU A 16 17.61 14.12 -17.19
N THR A 17 16.86 14.42 -16.11
CA THR A 17 16.77 13.58 -14.92
C THR A 17 15.64 12.56 -15.10
N ALA A 18 15.95 11.28 -15.00
CA ALA A 18 14.92 10.24 -14.99
C ALA A 18 14.10 10.30 -13.71
N ILE A 19 12.79 10.30 -13.84
CA ILE A 19 11.84 10.34 -12.72
C ILE A 19 11.16 8.98 -12.65
N VAL A 20 11.15 8.37 -11.45
CA VAL A 20 10.45 7.11 -11.19
C VAL A 20 9.38 7.34 -10.12
N ILE A 21 8.13 7.05 -10.47
CA ILE A 21 7.01 7.03 -9.52
C ILE A 21 6.65 5.57 -9.25
N ASP A 22 6.77 5.17 -7.99
CA ASP A 22 6.32 3.84 -7.54
C ASP A 22 4.86 3.92 -7.10
N GLU A 23 3.98 3.38 -7.93
CA GLU A 23 2.54 3.28 -7.67
C GLU A 23 2.12 1.88 -7.22
N ALA A 24 2.98 1.13 -6.56
CA ALA A 24 2.67 -0.23 -6.10
C ALA A 24 1.40 -0.29 -5.22
N TYR A 25 1.05 0.79 -4.55
CA TYR A 25 -0.13 0.89 -3.67
C TYR A 25 -1.27 1.75 -4.24
N ALA A 26 -1.10 2.41 -5.36
CA ALA A 26 -2.11 3.35 -5.91
C ALA A 26 -3.47 2.71 -6.17
N SER A 27 -3.51 1.44 -6.55
CA SER A 27 -4.77 0.73 -6.86
C SER A 27 -5.68 0.48 -5.64
N PHE A 28 -5.21 0.72 -4.42
CA PHE A 28 -6.05 0.61 -3.21
C PHE A 28 -6.95 1.82 -3.00
N SER A 29 -6.59 2.98 -3.54
CA SER A 29 -7.32 4.24 -3.34
C SER A 29 -7.91 4.79 -4.63
N ASN A 30 -7.18 4.66 -5.72
CA ASN A 30 -7.59 5.24 -7.00
C ASN A 30 -7.33 4.28 -8.16
N LYS A 31 -8.39 3.89 -8.85
CA LYS A 31 -8.32 3.04 -10.05
C LYS A 31 -8.30 3.85 -11.35
N ASP A 32 -8.55 5.16 -11.27
CA ASP A 32 -8.46 6.03 -12.43
C ASP A 32 -7.01 6.09 -12.93
N THR A 33 -6.81 5.58 -14.13
CA THR A 33 -5.52 5.60 -14.83
C THR A 33 -5.46 6.64 -15.93
N SER A 34 -6.53 7.42 -16.11
CA SER A 34 -6.67 8.40 -17.20
C SER A 34 -5.60 9.49 -17.18
N TYR A 35 -5.05 9.79 -15.98
CA TYR A 35 -3.99 10.79 -15.81
C TYR A 35 -2.61 10.31 -16.32
N ILE A 36 -2.39 9.00 -16.44
CA ILE A 36 -1.06 8.45 -16.75
C ILE A 36 -0.59 8.84 -18.14
N LYS A 37 -1.45 8.66 -19.16
CA LYS A 37 -1.08 8.95 -20.54
C LYS A 37 -0.74 10.42 -20.76
N PRO A 38 -1.59 11.40 -20.36
CA PRO A 38 -1.25 12.82 -20.49
C PRO A 38 0.04 13.17 -19.72
N LEU A 39 0.23 12.60 -18.52
CA LEU A 39 1.39 12.90 -17.70
C LEU A 39 2.70 12.42 -18.35
N ILE A 40 2.72 11.21 -18.92
CA ILE A 40 3.89 10.66 -19.61
C ILE A 40 4.18 11.43 -20.92
N GLU A 41 3.16 11.89 -21.62
CA GLU A 41 3.31 12.69 -22.83
C GLU A 41 3.93 14.05 -22.52
N GLU A 42 3.54 14.66 -21.42
CA GLU A 42 4.06 15.95 -20.96
C GLU A 42 5.46 15.82 -20.33
N PHE A 43 5.70 14.77 -19.55
CA PHE A 43 6.98 14.48 -18.89
C PHE A 43 7.65 13.24 -19.49
N PRO A 44 8.36 13.39 -20.63
CA PRO A 44 8.90 12.25 -21.38
C PRO A 44 10.05 11.52 -20.68
N ASN A 45 10.56 12.06 -19.57
CA ASN A 45 11.54 11.47 -18.66
C ASN A 45 10.91 10.76 -17.45
N LEU A 46 9.59 10.51 -17.49
CA LEU A 46 8.83 9.86 -16.42
C LEU A 46 8.65 8.36 -16.66
N LEU A 47 8.78 7.58 -15.58
CA LEU A 47 8.46 6.16 -15.48
C LEU A 47 7.51 5.95 -14.30
N ILE A 48 6.35 5.34 -14.54
CA ILE A 48 5.39 4.97 -13.49
C ILE A 48 5.34 3.45 -13.38
N ILE A 49 5.62 2.92 -12.20
CA ILE A 49 5.70 1.47 -11.94
C ILE A 49 4.45 1.00 -11.19
N ARG A 50 3.87 -0.11 -11.62
CA ARG A 50 2.77 -0.81 -10.95
C ARG A 50 3.08 -2.31 -10.80
N THR A 51 2.40 -2.96 -9.86
CA THR A 51 2.60 -4.37 -9.56
C THR A 51 1.29 -5.11 -9.29
N LEU A 52 1.27 -6.40 -9.63
CA LEU A 52 0.19 -7.29 -9.20
C LEU A 52 0.44 -7.90 -7.80
N SER A 53 1.57 -7.58 -7.19
CA SER A 53 1.98 -8.17 -5.90
C SER A 53 1.22 -7.64 -4.69
N LYS A 54 0.61 -6.44 -4.78
CA LYS A 54 -0.04 -5.76 -3.64
C LYS A 54 -1.55 -5.84 -3.75
N PHE A 55 -2.18 -4.95 -4.49
CA PHE A 55 -3.63 -4.86 -4.62
C PHE A 55 -4.26 -6.15 -5.14
N TYR A 56 -3.66 -6.76 -6.14
CA TYR A 56 -4.14 -8.00 -6.74
C TYR A 56 -3.79 -9.27 -5.94
N GLY A 57 -3.01 -9.14 -4.85
CA GLY A 57 -2.70 -10.26 -3.96
C GLY A 57 -1.83 -11.37 -4.56
N LEU A 58 -1.07 -11.08 -5.62
CA LEU A 58 -0.32 -12.06 -6.39
C LEU A 58 1.22 -11.88 -6.33
N PRO A 59 1.82 -11.77 -5.13
CA PRO A 59 3.26 -11.53 -5.01
C PRO A 59 4.09 -12.70 -5.57
N GLY A 60 3.56 -13.93 -5.54
CA GLY A 60 4.24 -15.13 -6.05
C GLY A 60 4.38 -15.17 -7.57
N LEU A 61 3.54 -14.48 -8.33
CA LEU A 61 3.62 -14.43 -9.79
C LEU A 61 4.77 -13.56 -10.31
N ARG A 62 5.33 -12.67 -9.49
CA ARG A 62 6.42 -11.76 -9.86
C ARG A 62 6.11 -10.90 -11.09
N LEU A 63 4.86 -10.43 -11.19
CA LEU A 63 4.38 -9.58 -12.27
C LEU A 63 4.30 -8.11 -11.84
N GLY A 64 4.81 -7.26 -12.70
CA GLY A 64 4.67 -5.81 -12.65
C GLY A 64 4.72 -5.25 -14.06
N PHE A 65 4.32 -4.00 -14.19
CA PHE A 65 4.36 -3.27 -15.45
C PHE A 65 4.70 -1.81 -15.21
N ALA A 66 5.12 -1.13 -16.25
CA ALA A 66 5.45 0.28 -16.17
C ALA A 66 4.90 1.03 -17.39
N PHE A 67 4.53 2.29 -17.14
CA PHE A 67 4.26 3.26 -18.17
C PHE A 67 5.49 4.13 -18.31
N ILE A 68 5.97 4.32 -19.55
CA ILE A 68 7.28 4.91 -19.80
C ILE A 68 7.20 6.07 -20.79
N GLY A 69 7.83 7.18 -20.43
CA GLY A 69 8.00 8.33 -21.30
C GLY A 69 9.03 8.06 -22.42
N LYS A 70 8.89 8.76 -23.55
CA LYS A 70 9.68 8.49 -24.76
C LYS A 70 11.19 8.62 -24.58
N ASN A 71 11.65 9.50 -23.68
CA ASN A 71 13.09 9.70 -23.42
C ASN A 71 13.73 8.51 -22.69
N LEU A 72 12.91 7.66 -22.06
CA LEU A 72 13.33 6.48 -21.33
C LEU A 72 13.12 5.18 -22.14
N SER A 73 12.81 5.28 -23.42
CA SER A 73 12.49 4.12 -24.28
C SER A 73 13.60 3.06 -24.33
N SER A 74 14.87 3.45 -24.09
CA SER A 74 15.98 2.50 -23.96
C SER A 74 15.79 1.48 -22.82
N PHE A 75 15.01 1.81 -21.78
CA PHE A 75 14.67 0.88 -20.71
C PHE A 75 13.82 -0.30 -21.18
N LEU A 76 13.11 -0.16 -22.31
CA LEU A 76 12.34 -1.27 -22.90
C LEU A 76 13.25 -2.47 -23.25
N ASN A 77 14.51 -2.21 -23.58
CA ASN A 77 15.48 -3.28 -23.86
C ASN A 77 15.74 -4.17 -22.64
N TYR A 78 15.53 -3.66 -21.43
CA TYR A 78 15.70 -4.41 -20.18
C TYR A 78 14.40 -5.07 -19.70
N SER A 79 13.25 -4.74 -20.28
CA SER A 79 11.96 -5.35 -19.95
C SER A 79 11.81 -6.75 -20.56
N THR A 80 12.53 -7.03 -21.63
CA THR A 80 12.47 -8.31 -22.32
C THR A 80 13.39 -9.32 -21.63
N LYS A 81 12.79 -10.25 -20.92
CA LYS A 81 13.53 -11.38 -20.34
C LYS A 81 13.79 -12.42 -21.45
N TYR A 82 14.96 -13.04 -21.44
CA TYR A 82 15.36 -14.06 -22.44
C TYR A 82 14.34 -15.19 -22.60
N LEU A 83 13.66 -15.57 -21.51
CA LEU A 83 12.66 -16.65 -21.49
C LEU A 83 11.21 -16.12 -21.39
N GLY A 84 11.03 -14.80 -21.40
CA GLY A 84 9.71 -14.18 -21.18
C GLY A 84 9.11 -14.46 -19.81
N TYR A 85 7.79 -14.32 -19.71
CA TYR A 85 7.01 -14.74 -18.54
C TYR A 85 6.55 -16.18 -18.73
N ASN A 86 6.40 -16.94 -17.61
CA ASN A 86 5.72 -18.22 -17.74
C ASN A 86 4.23 -17.97 -18.08
N ARG A 87 3.68 -18.83 -18.95
CA ARG A 87 2.30 -18.66 -19.46
C ARG A 87 1.24 -18.65 -18.35
N LEU A 88 1.43 -19.44 -17.30
CA LEU A 88 0.48 -19.48 -16.18
C LEU A 88 0.41 -18.12 -15.46
N SER A 89 1.55 -17.50 -15.18
CA SER A 89 1.61 -16.16 -14.57
C SER A 89 0.95 -15.12 -15.48
N GLU A 90 1.18 -15.18 -16.78
CA GLU A 90 0.60 -14.27 -17.76
C GLU A 90 -0.93 -14.39 -17.80
N GLU A 91 -1.46 -15.61 -17.95
CA GLU A 91 -2.91 -15.87 -17.99
C GLU A 91 -3.62 -15.43 -16.70
N ILE A 92 -3.01 -15.75 -15.54
CA ILE A 92 -3.56 -15.29 -14.25
C ILE A 92 -3.51 -13.76 -14.18
N GLY A 93 -2.40 -13.14 -14.60
CA GLY A 93 -2.26 -11.68 -14.63
C GLY A 93 -3.35 -11.01 -15.48
N ILE A 94 -3.62 -11.54 -16.67
CA ILE A 94 -4.69 -11.06 -17.55
C ILE A 94 -6.08 -11.25 -16.89
N ALA A 95 -6.32 -12.41 -16.28
CA ALA A 95 -7.60 -12.71 -15.63
C ALA A 95 -7.89 -11.73 -14.48
N VAL A 96 -6.92 -11.44 -13.61
CA VAL A 96 -7.15 -10.53 -12.47
C VAL A 96 -7.32 -9.09 -12.92
N LEU A 97 -6.64 -8.64 -13.98
CA LEU A 97 -6.84 -7.31 -14.54
C LEU A 97 -8.23 -7.12 -15.16
N LYS A 98 -8.93 -8.22 -15.51
CA LYS A 98 -10.31 -8.20 -16.00
C LYS A 98 -11.36 -8.33 -14.88
N ALA A 99 -10.98 -8.74 -13.68
CA ALA A 99 -11.89 -8.98 -12.55
C ALA A 99 -12.20 -7.69 -11.76
N ASN A 100 -12.60 -6.63 -12.46
CA ASN A 100 -12.77 -5.30 -11.88
C ASN A 100 -13.73 -5.25 -10.69
N ASP A 101 -14.92 -5.89 -10.80
CA ASP A 101 -15.95 -5.84 -9.76
C ASP A 101 -15.47 -6.49 -8.46
N TYR A 102 -14.79 -7.64 -8.56
CA TYR A 102 -14.21 -8.30 -7.40
C TYR A 102 -13.22 -7.39 -6.67
N TYR A 103 -12.28 -6.80 -7.40
CA TYR A 103 -11.26 -5.93 -6.80
C TYR A 103 -11.83 -4.58 -6.35
N GLN A 104 -12.94 -4.12 -6.94
CA GLN A 104 -13.66 -2.95 -6.41
C GLN A 104 -14.23 -3.25 -5.02
N ASN A 105 -14.93 -4.36 -4.86
CA ASN A 105 -15.45 -4.78 -3.57
C ASN A 105 -14.35 -4.93 -2.51
N VAL A 106 -13.19 -5.49 -2.88
CA VAL A 106 -12.02 -5.58 -1.96
C VAL A 106 -11.54 -4.20 -1.53
N ALA A 107 -11.45 -3.24 -2.45
CA ALA A 107 -11.02 -1.87 -2.13
C ALA A 107 -12.01 -1.17 -1.19
N ASP A 108 -13.31 -1.35 -1.44
CA ASP A 108 -14.38 -0.74 -0.64
C ASP A 108 -14.37 -1.30 0.79
N LEU A 109 -14.25 -2.63 0.95
CA LEU A 109 -14.11 -3.27 2.27
C LEU A 109 -12.86 -2.79 3.02
N MET A 110 -11.74 -2.63 2.32
CA MET A 110 -10.51 -2.10 2.95
C MET A 110 -10.67 -0.63 3.37
N ALA A 111 -11.44 0.17 2.62
CA ALA A 111 -11.75 1.54 3.01
C ALA A 111 -12.59 1.57 4.30
N GLU A 112 -13.63 0.73 4.41
CA GLU A 112 -14.44 0.58 5.62
C GLU A 112 -13.61 0.12 6.82
N ASP A 113 -12.70 -0.82 6.61
CA ASP A 113 -11.80 -1.29 7.67
C ASP A 113 -10.87 -0.16 8.15
N ARG A 114 -10.29 0.66 7.27
CA ARG A 114 -9.49 1.83 7.66
C ARG A 114 -10.28 2.81 8.51
N GLU A 115 -11.51 3.14 8.10
CA GLU A 115 -12.41 4.00 8.88
C GLU A 115 -12.72 3.41 10.26
N THR A 116 -12.88 2.10 10.34
CA THR A 116 -13.12 1.41 11.60
C THR A 116 -11.93 1.53 12.55
N TYR A 117 -10.70 1.36 12.06
CA TYR A 117 -9.50 1.59 12.87
C TYR A 117 -9.38 3.06 13.30
N MET A 118 -9.62 4.00 12.40
CA MET A 118 -9.61 5.43 12.72
C MET A 118 -10.58 5.74 13.85
N ARG A 119 -11.80 5.25 13.76
CA ARG A 119 -12.85 5.48 14.76
C ARG A 119 -12.56 4.79 16.09
N GLU A 120 -12.18 3.51 16.07
CA GLU A 120 -12.14 2.69 17.28
C GLU A 120 -10.81 2.74 18.02
N ILE A 121 -9.69 2.79 17.28
CA ILE A 121 -8.37 2.89 17.89
C ILE A 121 -7.94 4.33 18.04
N GLY A 122 -8.33 5.22 17.10
CA GLY A 122 -8.05 6.65 17.22
C GLY A 122 -8.77 7.33 18.39
N ALA A 123 -9.84 6.73 18.94
CA ALA A 123 -10.54 7.22 20.12
C ALA A 123 -9.85 6.82 21.45
N LEU A 124 -8.86 5.91 21.42
CA LEU A 124 -8.17 5.48 22.63
C LEU A 124 -7.12 6.51 23.05
N GLU A 125 -7.04 6.78 24.35
CA GLU A 125 -6.10 7.74 24.92
C GLU A 125 -4.64 7.36 24.58
N GLY A 126 -3.87 8.31 24.07
CA GLY A 126 -2.48 8.12 23.67
C GLY A 126 -2.27 7.39 22.35
N PHE A 127 -3.34 6.94 21.67
CA PHE A 127 -3.26 6.35 20.34
C PHE A 127 -3.51 7.40 19.25
N LYS A 128 -2.85 7.23 18.11
CA LYS A 128 -3.12 7.99 16.88
C LYS A 128 -3.05 7.06 15.70
N VAL A 129 -4.12 6.97 14.94
CA VAL A 129 -4.15 6.27 13.65
C VAL A 129 -3.89 7.30 12.56
N TYR A 130 -2.91 7.04 11.70
CA TYR A 130 -2.62 7.91 10.57
C TYR A 130 -3.48 7.53 9.38
N HIS A 131 -3.92 8.54 8.62
CA HIS A 131 -4.63 8.31 7.37
C HIS A 131 -3.78 7.47 6.41
N SER A 132 -4.40 6.50 5.77
CA SER A 132 -3.76 5.60 4.83
C SER A 132 -4.71 5.28 3.68
N GLU A 133 -4.15 5.16 2.49
CA GLU A 133 -4.82 4.67 1.28
C GLU A 133 -4.27 3.32 0.83
N ALA A 134 -3.35 2.72 1.61
CA ALA A 134 -2.76 1.43 1.34
C ALA A 134 -3.54 0.27 2.02
N ASN A 135 -3.04 -0.95 1.88
CA ASN A 135 -3.54 -2.12 2.60
C ASN A 135 -2.97 -2.27 4.01
N PHE A 136 -2.48 -1.19 4.59
CA PHE A 136 -1.99 -1.15 5.97
C PHE A 136 -2.25 0.23 6.56
N ILE A 137 -2.24 0.29 7.88
CA ILE A 137 -2.31 1.53 8.65
C ILE A 137 -1.08 1.66 9.55
N LEU A 138 -0.69 2.89 9.83
CA LEU A 138 0.30 3.20 10.84
C LEU A 138 -0.42 3.72 12.09
N VAL A 139 -0.09 3.15 13.25
CA VAL A 139 -0.70 3.48 14.52
C VAL A 139 0.39 3.87 15.52
N LYS A 140 0.34 5.09 16.03
CA LYS A 140 1.12 5.48 17.22
C LYS A 140 0.43 4.95 18.46
N TYR A 141 1.21 4.47 19.43
CA TYR A 141 0.74 3.93 20.70
C TYR A 141 1.60 4.42 21.86
N PRO A 142 1.08 4.44 23.12
CA PRO A 142 1.89 4.74 24.30
C PRO A 142 3.00 3.72 24.48
N ILE A 143 4.25 4.18 24.55
CA ILE A 143 5.44 3.29 24.61
C ILE A 143 5.38 2.32 25.82
N SER A 144 4.75 2.72 26.92
CA SER A 144 4.53 1.87 28.09
C SER A 144 3.74 0.60 27.80
N LEU A 145 2.89 0.61 26.75
CA LEU A 145 2.09 -0.54 26.34
C LEU A 145 2.80 -1.47 25.36
N LYS A 146 4.03 -1.15 24.91
CA LYS A 146 4.73 -1.92 23.87
C LYS A 146 4.79 -3.41 24.17
N SER A 147 5.30 -3.77 25.34
CA SER A 147 5.46 -5.18 25.73
C SER A 147 4.13 -5.90 25.91
N GLN A 148 3.12 -5.23 26.46
CA GLN A 148 1.79 -5.80 26.65
C GLN A 148 1.11 -6.06 25.28
N LEU A 149 1.17 -5.11 24.36
CA LEU A 149 0.65 -5.27 23.00
C LEU A 149 1.36 -6.41 22.24
N GLN A 150 2.69 -6.47 22.32
CA GLN A 150 3.47 -7.55 21.68
C GLN A 150 3.07 -8.92 22.20
N ASN A 151 2.94 -9.07 23.52
CA ASN A 151 2.55 -10.34 24.15
C ASN A 151 1.10 -10.72 23.82
N ALA A 152 0.17 -9.75 23.85
CA ALA A 152 -1.23 -9.99 23.52
C ALA A 152 -1.42 -10.41 22.05
N PHE A 153 -0.74 -9.76 21.12
CA PHE A 153 -0.78 -10.16 19.72
C PHE A 153 -0.18 -11.56 19.51
N LYS A 154 0.98 -11.83 20.13
CA LYS A 154 1.63 -13.13 20.06
C LYS A 154 0.74 -14.25 20.60
N ALA A 155 0.04 -14.02 21.70
CA ALA A 155 -0.88 -14.99 22.32
C ALA A 155 -2.08 -15.34 21.42
N LYS A 156 -2.40 -14.49 20.45
CA LYS A 156 -3.48 -14.66 19.48
C LYS A 156 -2.98 -14.98 18.05
N ASP A 157 -1.70 -15.36 17.92
CA ASP A 157 -1.02 -15.64 16.64
C ASP A 157 -1.12 -14.49 15.62
N LEU A 158 -1.15 -13.24 16.12
CA LEU A 158 -1.16 -12.05 15.29
C LEU A 158 0.26 -11.50 15.12
N ILE A 159 0.68 -11.32 13.85
CA ILE A 159 1.99 -10.75 13.51
C ILE A 159 1.82 -9.28 13.13
N ILE A 160 2.15 -8.39 14.06
CA ILE A 160 2.12 -6.95 13.87
C ILE A 160 3.55 -6.41 13.80
N LYS A 161 3.84 -5.54 12.82
CA LYS A 161 5.16 -4.93 12.70
C LYS A 161 5.29 -3.73 13.63
N PHE A 162 5.98 -3.89 14.75
CA PHE A 162 6.45 -2.77 15.58
C PHE A 162 7.65 -2.12 14.91
N MET A 163 7.59 -0.80 14.77
CA MET A 163 8.70 -0.04 14.18
C MET A 163 9.84 0.08 15.18
N ASN A 164 11.08 0.07 14.69
CA ASN A 164 12.28 0.13 15.54
C ASN A 164 13.17 1.34 15.23
N GLU A 165 12.87 2.05 14.16
CA GLU A 165 13.56 3.28 13.76
C GLU A 165 13.32 4.35 14.83
N GLU A 166 14.34 5.13 15.16
CA GLU A 166 14.36 6.08 16.29
C GLU A 166 13.16 7.02 16.30
N ASP A 167 12.82 7.58 15.15
CA ASP A 167 11.73 8.58 15.02
C ASP A 167 10.32 7.96 15.11
N ILE A 168 10.18 6.65 14.89
CA ILE A 168 8.90 5.95 14.83
C ILE A 168 8.82 4.70 15.70
N ASN A 169 9.71 4.56 16.69
CA ASN A 169 9.77 3.41 17.60
C ASN A 169 8.53 3.25 18.51
N THR A 170 7.67 4.25 18.54
CA THR A 170 6.36 4.25 19.19
C THR A 170 5.21 3.93 18.24
N HIS A 171 5.52 3.41 17.06
CA HIS A 171 4.54 3.11 16.02
C HIS A 171 4.51 1.61 15.72
N MET A 172 3.34 1.15 15.30
CA MET A 172 3.16 -0.18 14.72
C MET A 172 2.44 -0.07 13.38
N ARG A 173 2.86 -0.92 12.43
CA ARG A 173 2.20 -1.06 11.14
C ARG A 173 1.33 -2.30 11.15
N ILE A 174 0.04 -2.10 10.93
CA ILE A 174 -0.98 -3.14 10.89
C ILE A 174 -1.41 -3.33 9.45
N THR A 175 -1.18 -4.51 8.87
CA THR A 175 -1.71 -4.86 7.56
C THR A 175 -3.18 -5.24 7.71
N LEU A 176 -4.04 -4.68 6.84
CA LEU A 176 -5.46 -5.01 6.81
C LEU A 176 -5.65 -6.45 6.35
N GLY A 177 -6.32 -7.23 7.14
CA GLY A 177 -6.71 -8.61 6.85
C GLY A 177 -8.19 -8.72 6.46
N THR A 178 -8.78 -9.87 6.72
CA THR A 178 -10.23 -10.03 6.67
C THR A 178 -10.91 -9.24 7.79
N GLN A 179 -12.18 -8.89 7.64
CA GLN A 179 -12.93 -8.19 8.70
C GLN A 179 -12.83 -8.89 10.06
N LYS A 180 -12.86 -10.23 10.08
CA LYS A 180 -12.67 -11.02 11.30
C LYS A 180 -11.29 -10.82 11.92
N GLN A 181 -10.24 -10.79 11.11
CA GLN A 181 -8.88 -10.55 11.58
C GLN A 181 -8.71 -9.12 12.07
N ASN A 182 -9.24 -8.14 11.34
CA ASN A 182 -9.20 -6.73 11.74
C ASN A 182 -9.93 -6.52 13.07
N ARG A 183 -11.12 -7.15 13.25
CA ARG A 183 -11.85 -7.11 14.52
C ARG A 183 -11.01 -7.70 15.67
N LEU A 184 -10.37 -8.85 15.45
CA LEU A 184 -9.51 -9.47 16.46
C LEU A 184 -8.35 -8.56 16.88
N VAL A 185 -7.72 -7.86 15.93
CA VAL A 185 -6.65 -6.89 16.23
C VAL A 185 -7.18 -5.73 17.05
N ILE A 186 -8.31 -5.14 16.67
CA ILE A 186 -8.94 -4.02 17.37
C ILE A 186 -9.30 -4.41 18.80
N ASP A 187 -9.96 -5.56 18.98
CA ASP A 187 -10.38 -6.05 20.28
C ASP A 187 -9.16 -6.34 21.17
N THR A 188 -8.09 -6.90 20.61
CA THR A 188 -6.83 -7.14 21.34
C THR A 188 -6.20 -5.85 21.85
N ILE A 189 -6.19 -4.78 21.04
CA ILE A 189 -5.68 -3.47 21.49
C ILE A 189 -6.54 -2.93 22.65
N LYS A 190 -7.88 -3.01 22.50
CA LYS A 190 -8.81 -2.54 23.53
C LYS A 190 -8.68 -3.31 24.85
N GLU A 191 -8.51 -4.63 24.79
CA GLU A 191 -8.26 -5.46 25.97
C GLU A 191 -7.01 -5.00 26.71
N VAL A 192 -5.90 -4.75 26.01
CA VAL A 192 -4.64 -4.28 26.61
C VAL A 192 -4.83 -2.93 27.29
N VAL A 193 -5.55 -2.00 26.63
CA VAL A 193 -5.81 -0.66 27.19
C VAL A 193 -6.72 -0.71 28.42
N SER A 194 -7.67 -1.65 28.45
CA SER A 194 -8.64 -1.79 29.56
C SER A 194 -8.10 -2.55 30.76
N THR A 195 -6.95 -3.22 30.64
CA THR A 195 -6.34 -3.99 31.72
C THR A 195 -5.52 -3.04 32.62
N PRO A 196 -5.86 -2.88 33.88
CA PRO A 196 -5.06 -2.08 34.82
C PRO A 196 -3.63 -2.62 34.89
N SER A 197 -2.65 -1.71 34.87
CA SER A 197 -1.22 -2.01 35.02
C SER A 197 -0.89 -2.48 36.44
#